data_02102162a7664c789ab9ea70f910ba13
#
_entry.id   02102162a7664c789ab9ea70f910ba13
#
_cell.length_a   1.000
_cell.length_b   1.000
_cell.length_c   1.000
_cell.angle_alpha   90.00
_cell.angle_beta   90.00
_cell.angle_gamma   90.00
#
_symmetry.space_group_name_H-M   'P 1'
#
loop_
_entity.id
_entity.type
_entity.pdbx_description
1 polymer ?
#
loop_
_entity_poly.entity_id
_entity_poly.type
_entity_poly.pdbx_seq_one_letter_code
_entity_poly.pdbx_strand_id
1 'polypeptide(L)'
;KAREKLATIRQQERDGVYQRYLFAPEASVDVSFDQAFAFRDGMYWDQRRYRGRWKPRRHFLGPDHVPAFDGVENGEEFQCAQAIDSLPGLKFWIRNVARHPNSFWLPTATDKFYPDFVAQMEDGRLLVVEYKGAHIADGPDTAEKRTIGRLWEEKSGGKGLFVVVEKSVDGKDMRAQMVEKIGG
;
A
#
# COMPACT_ATOMS: atom_id res chain seq x y z
N LYS A 1 -4.56 -32.63 -11.05
CA LYS A 1 -3.27 -32.80 -11.77
C LYS A 1 -2.90 -31.61 -12.68
N ALA A 2 -3.74 -31.18 -13.66
CA ALA A 2 -3.39 -30.05 -14.53
C ALA A 2 -3.35 -28.70 -13.79
N ARG A 3 -4.32 -28.43 -12.90
CA ARG A 3 -4.36 -27.21 -12.06
C ARG A 3 -3.21 -27.16 -11.04
N GLU A 4 -2.86 -28.28 -10.46
CA GLU A 4 -1.72 -28.40 -9.53
C GLU A 4 -0.40 -28.14 -10.26
N LYS A 5 -0.22 -28.70 -11.45
CA LYS A 5 0.97 -28.47 -12.27
C LYS A 5 1.12 -27.01 -12.71
N LEU A 6 0.01 -26.35 -13.06
CA LEU A 6 -0.03 -24.90 -13.34
C LEU A 6 0.31 -24.05 -12.10
N ALA A 7 -0.18 -24.41 -10.92
CA ALA A 7 0.16 -23.73 -9.68
C ALA A 7 1.65 -23.87 -9.33
N THR A 8 2.22 -25.07 -9.52
CA THR A 8 3.66 -25.33 -9.29
C THR A 8 4.53 -24.54 -10.27
N ILE A 9 4.17 -24.48 -11.56
CA ILE A 9 4.91 -23.71 -12.57
C ILE A 9 4.86 -22.22 -12.24
N ARG A 10 3.69 -21.68 -11.90
CA ARG A 10 3.54 -20.29 -11.49
C ARG A 10 4.32 -19.95 -10.23
N GLN A 11 4.41 -20.88 -9.29
CA GLN A 11 5.21 -20.70 -8.09
C GLN A 11 6.72 -20.69 -8.41
N GLN A 12 7.18 -21.60 -9.25
CA GLN A 12 8.59 -21.67 -9.68
C GLN A 12 8.99 -20.44 -10.51
N GLU A 13 8.09 -19.91 -11.35
CA GLU A 13 8.33 -18.66 -12.08
C GLU A 13 8.39 -17.46 -11.13
N ARG A 14 7.50 -17.38 -10.13
CA ARG A 14 7.56 -16.36 -9.07
C ARG A 14 8.88 -16.43 -8.30
N ASP A 15 9.25 -17.61 -7.82
CA ASP A 15 10.50 -17.82 -7.07
C ASP A 15 11.72 -17.45 -7.92
N GLY A 16 11.70 -17.75 -9.23
CA GLY A 16 12.75 -17.38 -10.17
C GLY A 16 12.85 -15.87 -10.40
N VAL A 17 11.73 -15.16 -10.44
CA VAL A 17 11.71 -13.69 -10.53
C VAL A 17 12.21 -13.09 -9.21
N TYR A 18 11.77 -13.57 -8.06
CA TYR A 18 12.29 -13.13 -6.75
C TYR A 18 13.80 -13.34 -6.61
N GLN A 19 14.29 -14.51 -7.02
CA GLN A 19 15.71 -14.80 -7.01
C GLN A 19 16.50 -13.81 -7.86
N ARG A 20 16.00 -13.42 -9.03
CA ARG A 20 16.62 -12.40 -9.87
C ARG A 20 16.60 -11.00 -9.25
N TYR A 21 15.52 -10.62 -8.55
CA TYR A 21 15.41 -9.33 -7.88
C TYR A 21 16.23 -9.24 -6.59
N LEU A 22 16.36 -10.34 -5.86
CA LEU A 22 17.03 -10.38 -4.55
C LEU A 22 18.54 -10.67 -4.65
N PHE A 23 18.98 -11.38 -5.69
CA PHE A 23 20.36 -11.91 -5.77
C PHE A 23 21.13 -11.47 -7.01
N ALA A 24 20.61 -10.55 -7.84
CA ALA A 24 21.41 -9.97 -8.91
C ALA A 24 22.34 -8.91 -8.30
N PRO A 25 23.65 -9.22 -8.13
CA PRO A 25 24.60 -8.17 -7.79
C PRO A 25 24.68 -7.26 -9.01
N GLU A 26 24.21 -6.02 -8.88
CA GLU A 26 24.42 -4.92 -9.85
C GLU A 26 23.85 -5.08 -11.27
N ALA A 27 23.13 -6.11 -11.62
CA ALA A 27 22.23 -6.01 -12.76
C ALA A 27 21.19 -4.97 -12.36
N SER A 28 21.35 -3.76 -12.88
CA SER A 28 20.36 -2.70 -12.82
C SER A 28 19.09 -3.22 -13.49
N VAL A 29 18.32 -4.01 -12.78
CA VAL A 29 16.90 -4.00 -13.01
C VAL A 29 16.53 -2.60 -12.55
N ASP A 30 16.51 -1.72 -13.53
CA ASP A 30 15.90 -0.42 -13.42
C ASP A 30 14.40 -0.67 -13.17
N VAL A 31 14.12 -1.18 -11.99
CA VAL A 31 12.82 -1.02 -11.37
C VAL A 31 12.84 0.47 -11.12
N SER A 32 12.35 1.18 -12.13
CA SER A 32 12.22 2.61 -12.10
C SER A 32 11.27 2.95 -10.96
N PHE A 33 11.81 3.00 -9.74
CA PHE A 33 11.19 3.61 -8.57
C PHE A 33 10.94 5.10 -8.84
N ASP A 34 11.46 5.62 -9.94
CA ASP A 34 11.20 6.91 -10.56
C ASP A 34 9.84 7.03 -11.25
N GLN A 35 8.96 6.06 -11.16
CA GLN A 35 7.55 6.37 -11.35
C GLN A 35 7.13 7.24 -10.16
N ALA A 36 7.50 8.50 -10.27
CA ALA A 36 7.17 9.52 -9.31
C ALA A 36 5.66 9.55 -9.14
N PHE A 37 5.16 8.81 -8.15
CA PHE A 37 3.79 9.03 -7.71
C PHE A 37 3.69 10.49 -7.29
N ALA A 38 2.85 11.23 -7.96
CA ALA A 38 2.60 12.62 -7.65
C ALA A 38 1.14 12.79 -7.24
N PHE A 39 0.94 13.40 -6.10
CA PHE A 39 -0.38 13.89 -5.73
C PHE A 39 -0.77 14.98 -6.72
N ARG A 40 -1.90 14.81 -7.41
CA ARG A 40 -2.39 15.73 -8.45
C ARG A 40 -3.81 16.18 -8.13
N ASP A 41 -4.08 17.45 -8.30
CA ASP A 41 -5.43 17.95 -8.19
C ASP A 41 -6.36 17.19 -9.14
N GLY A 42 -7.54 16.83 -8.63
CA GLY A 42 -8.55 16.14 -9.43
C GLY A 42 -8.30 14.65 -9.68
N MET A 43 -7.20 14.06 -9.18
CA MET A 43 -7.06 12.61 -9.27
C MET A 43 -8.26 11.93 -8.59
N TYR A 44 -8.79 10.87 -9.20
CA TYR A 44 -9.96 10.11 -8.71
C TYR A 44 -11.31 10.85 -8.69
N TRP A 45 -11.46 11.99 -9.37
CA TRP A 45 -12.75 12.71 -9.44
C TRP A 45 -13.84 11.93 -10.18
N ASP A 46 -13.48 11.00 -11.03
CA ASP A 46 -14.36 10.07 -11.73
C ASP A 46 -14.79 8.89 -10.86
N GLN A 47 -14.21 8.74 -9.66
CA GLN A 47 -14.49 7.62 -8.78
C GLN A 47 -15.71 7.87 -7.89
N ARG A 48 -16.38 6.76 -7.53
CA ARG A 48 -17.44 6.81 -6.51
C ARG A 48 -16.86 7.36 -5.20
N ARG A 49 -17.57 8.29 -4.58
CA ARG A 49 -17.12 8.97 -3.36
C ARG A 49 -17.73 8.35 -2.11
N TYR A 50 -16.99 8.39 -1.04
CA TYR A 50 -17.49 8.13 0.30
C TYR A 50 -18.57 9.15 0.67
N ARG A 51 -19.71 8.69 1.20
CA ARG A 51 -20.88 9.51 1.52
C ARG A 51 -21.26 9.48 3.00
N GLY A 52 -20.40 8.87 3.86
CA GLY A 52 -20.64 8.79 5.28
C GLY A 52 -20.45 10.14 6.00
N ARG A 53 -20.67 10.12 7.32
CA ARG A 53 -20.61 11.32 8.18
C ARG A 53 -19.19 11.75 8.53
N TRP A 54 -18.23 10.82 8.47
CA TRP A 54 -16.85 11.16 8.78
C TRP A 54 -16.26 12.09 7.73
N LYS A 55 -15.58 13.13 8.19
CA LYS A 55 -14.90 14.11 7.34
C LYS A 55 -13.42 14.11 7.71
N PRO A 56 -12.53 13.52 6.88
CA PRO A 56 -11.11 13.52 7.14
C PRO A 56 -10.56 14.95 7.11
N ARG A 57 -9.61 15.22 7.97
CA ARG A 57 -8.98 16.53 8.08
C ARG A 57 -7.83 16.72 7.11
N ARG A 58 -7.17 15.63 6.75
CA ARG A 58 -5.91 15.66 5.98
C ARG A 58 -5.97 14.84 4.69
N HIS A 59 -7.18 14.52 4.18
CA HIS A 59 -7.29 13.88 2.87
C HIS A 59 -6.92 14.86 1.76
N PHE A 60 -6.03 14.45 0.84
CA PHE A 60 -5.46 15.31 -0.21
C PHE A 60 -6.51 16.00 -1.09
N LEU A 61 -7.56 15.26 -1.48
CA LEU A 61 -8.66 15.82 -2.30
C LEU A 61 -9.74 16.54 -1.48
N GLY A 62 -9.51 16.75 -0.19
CA GLY A 62 -10.49 17.32 0.74
C GLY A 62 -11.52 16.32 1.26
N PRO A 63 -12.35 16.75 2.24
CA PRO A 63 -13.24 15.84 2.98
C PRO A 63 -14.41 15.30 2.15
N ASP A 64 -14.76 15.96 1.05
CA ASP A 64 -15.91 15.60 0.21
C ASP A 64 -15.53 14.80 -1.04
N HIS A 65 -14.25 14.55 -1.26
CA HIS A 65 -13.74 13.85 -2.43
C HIS A 65 -12.93 12.59 -2.10
N VAL A 66 -13.19 12.01 -0.94
CA VAL A 66 -12.60 10.71 -0.56
C VAL A 66 -13.18 9.62 -1.46
N PRO A 67 -12.37 8.83 -2.17
CA PRO A 67 -12.88 7.65 -2.88
C PRO A 67 -13.61 6.69 -1.92
N ALA A 68 -14.70 6.07 -2.38
CA ALA A 68 -15.46 5.14 -1.56
C ALA A 68 -14.59 3.95 -1.14
N PHE A 69 -14.72 3.56 0.12
CA PHE A 69 -14.07 2.37 0.64
C PHE A 69 -14.71 1.09 0.10
N ASP A 70 -13.91 0.05 -0.03
CA ASP A 70 -14.40 -1.26 -0.40
C ASP A 70 -14.99 -1.98 0.81
N GLY A 71 -15.97 -2.85 0.57
CA GLY A 71 -16.62 -3.61 1.63
C GLY A 71 -17.79 -2.88 2.32
N VAL A 72 -17.99 -3.21 3.60
CA VAL A 72 -19.09 -2.65 4.41
C VAL A 72 -18.78 -1.24 4.90
N GLU A 73 -19.82 -0.42 5.03
CA GLU A 73 -19.72 0.89 5.66
C GLU A 73 -19.11 0.76 7.08
N ASN A 74 -18.12 1.59 7.39
CA ASN A 74 -17.33 1.51 8.63
C ASN A 74 -16.50 0.21 8.79
N GLY A 75 -16.17 -0.47 7.69
CA GLY A 75 -15.28 -1.62 7.67
C GLY A 75 -13.86 -1.32 8.16
N GLU A 76 -13.04 -2.35 8.18
CA GLU A 76 -11.68 -2.24 8.74
C GLU A 76 -10.77 -1.34 7.88
N GLU A 77 -10.94 -1.31 6.54
CA GLU A 77 -10.24 -0.37 5.66
C GLU A 77 -10.60 1.09 6.01
N PHE A 78 -11.88 1.36 6.30
CA PHE A 78 -12.33 2.67 6.76
C PHE A 78 -11.70 3.06 8.11
N GLN A 79 -11.60 2.12 9.07
CA GLN A 79 -10.94 2.35 10.35
C GLN A 79 -9.44 2.63 10.16
N CYS A 80 -8.80 1.95 9.22
CA CYS A 80 -7.40 2.21 8.84
C CYS A 80 -7.23 3.65 8.32
N ALA A 81 -8.13 4.12 7.45
CA ALA A 81 -8.13 5.50 6.98
C ALA A 81 -8.26 6.54 8.12
N GLN A 82 -9.11 6.26 9.11
CA GLN A 82 -9.25 7.11 10.30
C GLN A 82 -7.96 7.12 11.13
N ALA A 83 -7.31 5.97 11.29
CA ALA A 83 -6.03 5.87 11.96
C ALA A 83 -4.94 6.68 11.24
N ILE A 84 -4.88 6.59 9.90
CA ILE A 84 -3.95 7.40 9.08
C ILE A 84 -4.20 8.90 9.27
N ASP A 85 -5.46 9.35 9.20
CA ASP A 85 -5.81 10.78 9.33
C ASP A 85 -5.40 11.39 10.68
N SER A 86 -5.14 10.53 11.68
CA SER A 86 -4.73 10.90 13.05
C SER A 86 -3.22 10.78 13.31
N LEU A 87 -2.41 10.40 12.32
CA LEU A 87 -0.98 10.17 12.53
C LEU A 87 -0.22 11.47 12.88
N PRO A 88 0.76 11.41 13.78
CA PRO A 88 1.66 12.53 13.99
C PRO A 88 2.54 12.75 12.76
N GLY A 89 2.87 14.00 12.47
CA GLY A 89 3.72 14.36 11.32
C GLY A 89 3.10 14.05 9.95
N LEU A 90 1.80 13.74 9.90
CA LEU A 90 1.09 13.57 8.64
C LEU A 90 0.82 14.93 7.99
N LYS A 91 1.26 15.11 6.74
CA LYS A 91 0.93 16.29 5.94
C LYS A 91 -0.43 16.11 5.27
N PHE A 92 -0.60 15.07 4.49
CA PHE A 92 -1.88 14.64 3.90
C PHE A 92 -1.80 13.17 3.46
N TRP A 93 -2.93 12.59 3.11
CA TRP A 93 -3.04 11.21 2.64
C TRP A 93 -4.10 11.07 1.56
N ILE A 94 -4.06 9.98 0.82
CA ILE A 94 -5.08 9.61 -0.15
C ILE A 94 -5.39 8.11 -0.08
N ARG A 95 -6.68 7.76 -0.24
CA ARG A 95 -7.04 6.39 -0.57
C ARG A 95 -6.61 6.11 -2.01
N ASN A 96 -5.78 5.11 -2.17
CA ASN A 96 -5.31 4.70 -3.48
C ASN A 96 -6.40 3.86 -4.20
N VAL A 97 -6.65 4.13 -5.47
CA VAL A 97 -7.67 3.43 -6.24
C VAL A 97 -7.00 2.44 -7.18
N ALA A 98 -7.20 1.14 -6.97
CA ALA A 98 -6.58 0.11 -7.78
C ALA A 98 -6.88 0.29 -9.29
N ARG A 99 -5.86 0.09 -10.13
CA ARG A 99 -5.93 0.13 -11.60
C ARG A 99 -6.29 1.49 -12.22
N HIS A 100 -6.37 2.57 -11.44
CA HIS A 100 -6.54 3.91 -11.99
C HIS A 100 -5.19 4.45 -12.53
N PRO A 101 -5.15 5.22 -13.62
CA PRO A 101 -3.90 5.72 -14.21
C PRO A 101 -3.01 6.55 -13.28
N ASN A 102 -3.62 7.23 -12.31
CA ASN A 102 -2.91 8.07 -11.34
C ASN A 102 -2.54 7.34 -10.04
N SER A 103 -2.78 6.04 -9.95
CA SER A 103 -2.56 5.29 -8.71
C SER A 103 -1.10 4.97 -8.47
N PHE A 104 -0.73 4.96 -7.20
CA PHE A 104 0.52 4.34 -6.78
C PHE A 104 0.42 2.83 -6.96
N TRP A 105 1.48 2.21 -7.46
CA TRP A 105 1.57 0.78 -7.58
C TRP A 105 3.04 0.31 -7.50
N LEU A 106 3.22 -0.93 -7.10
CA LEU A 106 4.50 -1.62 -7.10
C LEU A 106 4.44 -2.83 -8.04
N PRO A 107 5.52 -3.16 -8.77
CA PRO A 107 5.53 -4.31 -9.66
C PRO A 107 5.56 -5.60 -8.85
N THR A 108 4.74 -6.57 -9.25
CA THR A 108 4.81 -7.95 -8.75
C THR A 108 5.34 -8.88 -9.84
N ALA A 109 5.51 -10.15 -9.53
CA ALA A 109 5.98 -11.13 -10.52
C ALA A 109 5.04 -11.27 -11.73
N THR A 110 3.76 -11.00 -11.57
CA THR A 110 2.75 -11.25 -12.61
C THR A 110 1.85 -10.07 -12.93
N ASP A 111 1.80 -9.04 -12.06
CA ASP A 111 0.86 -7.91 -12.19
C ASP A 111 1.39 -6.70 -11.38
N LYS A 112 0.53 -5.79 -11.05
CA LYS A 112 0.75 -4.61 -10.21
C LYS A 112 0.08 -4.79 -8.86
N PHE A 113 0.81 -4.47 -7.81
CA PHE A 113 0.27 -4.34 -6.47
C PHE A 113 -0.11 -2.89 -6.21
N TYR A 114 -1.35 -2.65 -5.85
CA TYR A 114 -1.91 -1.34 -5.51
C TYR A 114 -2.18 -1.30 -4.01
N PRO A 115 -1.29 -0.73 -3.19
CA PRO A 115 -1.56 -0.54 -1.76
C PRO A 115 -2.80 0.34 -1.52
N ASP A 116 -3.46 0.15 -0.39
CA ASP A 116 -4.73 0.83 -0.09
C ASP A 116 -4.58 2.34 0.11
N PHE A 117 -3.47 2.79 0.70
CA PHE A 117 -3.27 4.20 1.03
C PHE A 117 -1.85 4.67 0.75
N VAL A 118 -1.75 5.95 0.38
CA VAL A 118 -0.48 6.67 0.27
C VAL A 118 -0.58 7.96 1.07
N ALA A 119 0.41 8.23 1.91
CA ALA A 119 0.46 9.42 2.74
C ALA A 119 1.79 10.16 2.54
N GLN A 120 1.74 11.48 2.54
CA GLN A 120 2.89 12.36 2.59
C GLN A 120 3.13 12.78 4.03
N MET A 121 4.32 12.55 4.53
CA MET A 121 4.74 13.00 5.84
C MET A 121 5.34 14.42 5.77
N GLU A 122 5.32 15.15 6.88
CA GLU A 122 5.88 16.52 6.98
C GLU A 122 7.40 16.55 6.77
N ASP A 123 8.09 15.45 7.10
CA ASP A 123 9.53 15.27 6.89
C ASP A 123 9.91 14.93 5.44
N GLY A 124 8.92 14.85 4.54
CA GLY A 124 9.11 14.57 3.13
C GLY A 124 9.01 13.09 2.75
N ARG A 125 8.96 12.16 3.70
CA ARG A 125 8.80 10.73 3.40
C ARG A 125 7.39 10.42 2.90
N LEU A 126 7.28 9.43 2.01
CA LEU A 126 6.02 8.78 1.66
C LEU A 126 5.78 7.59 2.59
N LEU A 127 4.60 7.51 3.19
CA LEU A 127 4.14 6.33 3.90
C LEU A 127 3.12 5.60 3.03
N VAL A 128 3.45 4.38 2.63
CA VAL A 128 2.59 3.49 1.85
C VAL A 128 2.02 2.43 2.79
N VAL A 129 0.70 2.33 2.82
CA VAL A 129 -0.03 1.46 3.75
C VAL A 129 -0.88 0.48 2.97
N GLU A 130 -0.69 -0.79 3.24
CA GLU A 130 -1.59 -1.89 2.85
C GLU A 130 -2.33 -2.38 4.09
N TYR A 131 -3.65 -2.39 4.04
CA TYR A 131 -4.46 -2.97 5.10
C TYR A 131 -4.70 -4.47 4.83
N LYS A 132 -4.46 -5.30 5.82
CA LYS A 132 -4.76 -6.73 5.76
C LYS A 132 -5.91 -7.08 6.69
N GLY A 133 -7.05 -7.45 6.11
CA GLY A 133 -8.22 -7.90 6.86
C GLY A 133 -7.95 -9.17 7.67
N ALA A 134 -8.59 -9.30 8.84
CA ALA A 134 -8.42 -10.41 9.77
C ALA A 134 -8.75 -11.80 9.17
N HIS A 135 -9.51 -11.85 8.10
CA HIS A 135 -9.93 -13.10 7.43
C HIS A 135 -9.04 -13.49 6.25
N ILE A 136 -8.04 -12.69 5.92
CA ILE A 136 -7.10 -13.00 4.83
C ILE A 136 -5.93 -13.78 5.43
N ALA A 137 -5.90 -15.08 5.19
CA ALA A 137 -4.78 -15.93 5.62
C ALA A 137 -3.45 -15.41 5.03
N ASP A 138 -2.35 -15.64 5.74
CA ASP A 138 -0.99 -15.41 5.23
C ASP A 138 -0.73 -16.35 4.05
N GLY A 139 -1.20 -15.93 2.88
CA GLY A 139 -0.99 -16.63 1.62
C GLY A 139 0.23 -16.08 0.87
N PRO A 140 0.66 -16.81 -0.20
CA PRO A 140 1.76 -16.36 -1.06
C PRO A 140 1.64 -14.93 -1.56
N ASP A 141 0.42 -14.48 -1.86
CA ASP A 141 0.11 -13.13 -2.31
C ASP A 141 0.47 -12.05 -1.25
N THR A 142 0.10 -12.31 0.01
CA THR A 142 0.44 -11.38 1.11
C THR A 142 1.95 -11.34 1.39
N ALA A 143 2.62 -12.48 1.32
CA ALA A 143 4.06 -12.57 1.47
C ALA A 143 4.78 -11.80 0.34
N GLU A 144 4.29 -11.93 -0.89
CA GLU A 144 4.79 -11.18 -2.04
C GLU A 144 4.67 -9.66 -1.83
N LYS A 145 3.49 -9.18 -1.47
CA LYS A 145 3.25 -7.74 -1.21
C LYS A 145 4.19 -7.19 -0.12
N ARG A 146 4.37 -7.95 0.99
CA ARG A 146 5.31 -7.57 2.06
C ARG A 146 6.76 -7.48 1.55
N THR A 147 7.19 -8.44 0.75
CA THR A 147 8.55 -8.48 0.20
C THR A 147 8.80 -7.31 -0.74
N ILE A 148 7.89 -7.06 -1.67
CA ILE A 148 7.99 -5.97 -2.63
C ILE A 148 7.94 -4.59 -1.94
N GLY A 149 7.05 -4.43 -0.97
CA GLY A 149 6.95 -3.20 -0.22
C GLY A 149 8.24 -2.88 0.57
N ARG A 150 8.85 -3.88 1.21
CA ARG A 150 10.16 -3.73 1.87
C ARG A 150 11.27 -3.40 0.90
N LEU A 151 11.32 -4.07 -0.24
CA LEU A 151 12.32 -3.78 -1.29
C LEU A 151 12.18 -2.34 -1.80
N TRP A 152 10.95 -1.88 -2.03
CA TRP A 152 10.70 -0.49 -2.41
C TRP A 152 11.20 0.49 -1.32
N GLU A 153 10.91 0.21 -0.06
CA GLU A 153 11.39 1.01 1.06
C GLU A 153 12.92 1.09 1.09
N GLU A 154 13.62 -0.04 1.02
CA GLU A 154 15.08 -0.10 0.99
C GLU A 154 15.67 0.69 -0.18
N LYS A 155 15.09 0.55 -1.38
CA LYS A 155 15.55 1.25 -2.60
C LYS A 155 15.18 2.72 -2.62
N SER A 156 14.24 3.17 -1.78
CA SER A 156 13.81 4.57 -1.71
C SER A 156 14.89 5.52 -1.15
N GLY A 157 15.98 4.98 -0.60
CA GLY A 157 17.02 5.79 0.03
C GLY A 157 16.51 6.61 1.24
N GLY A 158 15.60 6.03 2.02
CA GLY A 158 14.99 6.66 3.19
C GLY A 158 13.83 7.61 2.89
N LYS A 159 13.40 7.70 1.63
CA LYS A 159 12.28 8.56 1.22
C LYS A 159 10.92 7.88 1.30
N GLY A 160 10.88 6.57 1.44
CA GLY A 160 9.66 5.78 1.51
C GLY A 160 9.61 4.90 2.75
N LEU A 161 8.42 4.72 3.28
CA LEU A 161 8.08 3.79 4.35
C LEU A 161 6.96 2.89 3.86
N PHE A 162 7.07 1.58 4.06
CA PHE A 162 6.03 0.63 3.71
C PHE A 162 5.60 -0.16 4.94
N VAL A 163 4.30 -0.26 5.16
CA VAL A 163 3.73 -1.03 6.25
C VAL A 163 2.49 -1.81 5.82
N VAL A 164 2.42 -3.08 6.22
CA VAL A 164 1.18 -3.85 6.19
C VAL A 164 0.56 -3.76 7.57
N VAL A 165 -0.64 -3.22 7.64
CA VAL A 165 -1.37 -2.96 8.88
C VAL A 165 -2.49 -3.97 9.04
N GLU A 166 -2.60 -4.54 10.23
CA GLU A 166 -3.69 -5.43 10.64
C GLU A 166 -4.48 -4.77 11.77
N LYS A 167 -5.71 -5.23 12.00
CA LYS A 167 -6.58 -4.68 13.05
C LYS A 167 -5.90 -4.61 14.43
N SER A 168 -5.14 -5.65 14.76
CA SER A 168 -4.30 -5.70 15.96
C SER A 168 -3.19 -6.72 15.78
N VAL A 169 -1.96 -6.34 16.11
CA VAL A 169 -0.78 -7.21 16.13
C VAL A 169 -0.01 -6.93 17.42
N ASP A 170 0.26 -7.97 18.21
CA ASP A 170 1.01 -7.87 19.46
C ASP A 170 0.49 -6.79 20.42
N GLY A 171 -0.85 -6.64 20.50
CA GLY A 171 -1.51 -5.65 21.32
C GLY A 171 -1.50 -4.21 20.76
N LYS A 172 -0.92 -3.99 19.58
CA LYS A 172 -0.88 -2.70 18.89
C LYS A 172 -2.05 -2.59 17.92
N ASP A 173 -2.83 -1.54 18.04
CA ASP A 173 -3.84 -1.17 17.05
C ASP A 173 -3.21 -0.64 15.75
N MET A 174 -4.03 -0.39 14.73
CA MET A 174 -3.57 0.09 13.42
C MET A 174 -2.72 1.35 13.53
N ARG A 175 -3.12 2.30 14.39
CA ARG A 175 -2.40 3.55 14.57
C ARG A 175 -1.04 3.33 15.21
N ALA A 176 -0.95 2.50 16.24
CA ALA A 176 0.30 2.19 16.93
C ALA A 176 1.31 1.51 16.00
N GLN A 177 0.86 0.58 15.13
CA GLN A 177 1.69 -0.07 14.11
C GLN A 177 2.31 0.96 13.15
N MET A 178 1.52 1.92 12.68
CA MET A 178 2.01 2.99 11.79
C MET A 178 2.93 3.97 12.50
N VAL A 179 2.62 4.36 13.74
CA VAL A 179 3.49 5.26 14.54
C VAL A 179 4.85 4.63 14.79
N GLU A 180 4.90 3.35 15.12
CA GLU A 180 6.16 2.61 15.25
C GLU A 180 6.97 2.62 13.96
N LYS A 181 6.30 2.42 12.82
CA LYS A 181 6.95 2.44 11.50
C LYS A 181 7.53 3.82 11.15
N ILE A 182 6.87 4.89 11.51
CA ILE A 182 7.30 6.26 11.25
C ILE A 182 8.50 6.65 12.13
N GLY A 183 8.53 6.16 13.37
CA GLY A 183 9.54 6.52 14.37
C GLY A 183 10.79 5.65 14.38
N GLY A 184 10.82 4.56 13.59
CA GLY A 184 11.92 3.58 13.50
C GLY A 184 13.08 3.98 12.62
#